data_e597914466ab5946ae9551dba6a00ce4
#
_entry.id   e597914466ab5946ae9551dba6a00ce4
#
_cell.length_a   1.000
_cell.length_b   1.000
_cell.length_c   1.000
_cell.angle_alpha   90.00
_cell.angle_beta   90.00
_cell.angle_gamma   90.00
#
_symmetry.space_group_name_H-M   'P 1'
#
loop_
_entity.id
_entity.type
_entity.pdbx_description
1 polymer ?
#
loop_
_entity_poly.entity_id
_entity_poly.type
_entity_poly.pdbx_seq_one_letter_code
_entity_poly.pdbx_strand_id
1 'polypeptide(L)'
;MKKNIEKLEEIYKTIKRETIDNTIYNLVISDERKNIKYSPSYQRNYIWNGKKAINLIETILLKGIIPPMTVIKVGKEIEIIDGRQRYETILRFYNNEIQLKEFGLQELKDLDGRYYKDLPPNAKLLFEEYKLKMISYTVDNLISVTEEDIDAIKRDLFRRYNYGMTALKRSEIERAKYLYDNLTEDLVLFFNNNPEFYEKCKYVLLPPSKQKLDERDKINLVLITIREMLVMEYIPII
;
A
#
# COMPACT_ATOMS: atom_id res chain seq x y z
N MET A 1 1.20 -15.08 -24.30
CA MET A 1 2.29 -14.69 -23.35
C MET A 1 3.30 -13.72 -23.98
N LYS A 2 3.93 -13.98 -25.16
CA LYS A 2 4.86 -13.04 -25.82
C LYS A 2 4.23 -11.66 -26.08
N LYS A 3 3.02 -11.59 -26.61
CA LYS A 3 2.31 -10.33 -26.95
C LYS A 3 2.10 -9.39 -25.75
N ASN A 4 1.94 -9.93 -24.54
CA ASN A 4 1.77 -9.12 -23.31
C ASN A 4 3.12 -8.58 -22.80
N ILE A 5 4.21 -9.27 -23.06
CA ILE A 5 5.56 -8.80 -22.67
C ILE A 5 5.98 -7.64 -23.59
N GLU A 6 5.80 -7.80 -24.90
CA GLU A 6 6.10 -6.76 -25.89
C GLU A 6 5.30 -5.48 -25.61
N LYS A 7 4.00 -5.61 -25.28
CA LYS A 7 3.16 -4.47 -24.91
C LYS A 7 3.66 -3.78 -23.63
N LEU A 8 4.02 -4.53 -22.59
CA LEU A 8 4.57 -3.96 -21.36
C LEU A 8 5.92 -3.25 -21.61
N GLU A 9 6.79 -3.81 -22.45
CA GLU A 9 8.06 -3.16 -22.82
C GLU A 9 7.83 -1.83 -23.53
N GLU A 10 6.85 -1.75 -24.43
CA GLU A 10 6.48 -0.49 -25.09
C GLU A 10 5.96 0.54 -24.09
N ILE A 11 5.10 0.14 -23.17
CA ILE A 11 4.57 1.02 -22.14
C ILE A 11 5.68 1.52 -21.21
N TYR A 12 6.63 0.65 -20.80
CA TYR A 12 7.75 1.08 -19.97
C TYR A 12 8.68 2.09 -20.65
N LYS A 13 8.74 2.13 -21.99
CA LYS A 13 9.48 3.17 -22.74
C LYS A 13 8.86 4.56 -22.61
N THR A 14 7.56 4.63 -22.28
CA THR A 14 6.84 5.91 -22.09
C THR A 14 6.88 6.42 -20.66
N ILE A 15 7.42 5.62 -19.73
CA ILE A 15 7.47 5.95 -18.30
C ILE A 15 8.84 6.54 -17.94
N LYS A 16 8.83 7.75 -17.43
CA LYS A 16 10.01 8.37 -16.86
C LYS A 16 10.23 7.87 -15.44
N ARG A 17 11.41 7.28 -15.19
CA ARG A 17 11.84 6.90 -13.85
C ARG A 17 12.85 7.92 -13.33
N GLU A 18 12.59 8.46 -12.16
CA GLU A 18 13.50 9.39 -11.49
C GLU A 18 13.53 9.14 -9.98
N THR A 19 14.60 9.60 -9.33
CA THR A 19 14.67 9.62 -7.86
C THR A 19 14.49 11.06 -7.42
N ILE A 20 13.51 11.28 -6.57
CA ILE A 20 13.18 12.60 -6.04
C ILE A 20 13.26 12.56 -4.51
N ASP A 21 13.66 13.68 -3.92
CA ASP A 21 13.59 13.91 -2.48
C ASP A 21 12.40 14.82 -2.21
N ASN A 22 11.50 14.39 -1.32
CA ASN A 22 10.35 15.19 -0.95
C ASN A 22 10.26 15.33 0.56
N THR A 23 9.99 16.52 1.06
CA THR A 23 9.90 16.75 2.51
C THR A 23 8.62 16.16 3.08
N ILE A 24 8.66 15.79 4.36
CA ILE A 24 7.43 15.40 5.07
C ILE A 24 6.40 16.54 5.02
N TYR A 25 6.85 17.77 5.09
CA TYR A 25 5.96 18.93 4.95
C TYR A 25 5.13 18.84 3.66
N ASN A 26 5.75 18.63 2.51
CA ASN A 26 5.04 18.55 1.24
C ASN A 26 4.11 17.34 1.16
N LEU A 27 4.57 16.19 1.67
CA LEU A 27 3.82 14.93 1.54
C LEU A 27 2.64 14.80 2.51
N VAL A 28 2.70 15.45 3.66
CA VAL A 28 1.76 15.18 4.76
C VAL A 28 1.04 16.45 5.23
N ILE A 29 1.70 17.61 5.17
CA ILE A 29 1.22 18.84 5.78
C ILE A 29 0.62 19.78 4.74
N SER A 30 1.27 19.94 3.59
CA SER A 30 0.81 20.85 2.53
C SER A 30 -0.43 20.34 1.80
N ASP A 31 -1.04 21.22 1.00
CA ASP A 31 -2.18 20.89 0.16
C ASP A 31 -1.89 19.80 -0.90
N GLU A 32 -0.63 19.56 -1.24
CA GLU A 32 -0.21 18.49 -2.17
C GLU A 32 -0.61 17.10 -1.68
N ARG A 33 -0.75 16.93 -0.35
CA ARG A 33 -1.25 15.70 0.26
C ARG A 33 -2.55 15.19 -0.37
N LYS A 34 -3.44 16.09 -0.82
CA LYS A 34 -4.73 15.72 -1.43
C LYS A 34 -4.58 14.87 -2.69
N ASN A 35 -3.41 14.97 -3.35
CA ASN A 35 -3.11 14.22 -4.56
C ASN A 35 -2.47 12.86 -4.26
N ILE A 36 -2.19 12.53 -2.99
CA ILE A 36 -1.49 11.29 -2.62
C ILE A 36 -2.49 10.20 -2.27
N LYS A 37 -2.48 9.14 -3.07
CA LYS A 37 -3.22 7.91 -2.84
C LYS A 37 -2.29 6.88 -2.19
N TYR A 38 -2.61 6.45 -0.97
CA TYR A 38 -1.76 5.51 -0.21
C TYR A 38 -2.52 4.26 0.27
N SER A 39 -3.82 4.19 0.00
CA SER A 39 -4.67 3.07 0.43
C SER A 39 -5.42 2.43 -0.74
N PRO A 40 -4.72 1.97 -1.80
CA PRO A 40 -5.38 1.19 -2.83
C PRO A 40 -5.90 -0.12 -2.23
N SER A 41 -6.96 -0.67 -2.83
CA SER A 41 -7.65 -1.87 -2.35
C SER A 41 -6.75 -3.10 -2.21
N TYR A 42 -5.64 -3.13 -2.93
CA TYR A 42 -4.68 -4.24 -2.96
C TYR A 42 -3.58 -4.20 -1.90
N GLN A 43 -3.40 -3.10 -1.20
CA GLN A 43 -2.37 -3.02 -0.16
C GLN A 43 -2.93 -3.43 1.20
N ARG A 44 -2.07 -4.01 2.06
CA ARG A 44 -2.43 -4.39 3.44
C ARG A 44 -2.98 -3.20 4.21
N ASN A 45 -3.85 -3.47 5.17
CA ASN A 45 -4.14 -2.49 6.22
C ASN A 45 -2.86 -2.10 6.97
N TYR A 46 -2.93 -1.01 7.72
CA TYR A 46 -1.85 -0.64 8.61
C TYR A 46 -1.64 -1.74 9.66
N ILE A 47 -0.45 -2.35 9.64
CA ILE A 47 -0.11 -3.51 10.48
C ILE A 47 1.11 -3.27 11.38
N TRP A 48 1.77 -2.12 11.25
CA TRP A 48 2.92 -1.84 12.09
C TRP A 48 2.50 -1.72 13.56
N ASN A 49 3.21 -2.45 14.42
CA ASN A 49 3.05 -2.29 15.86
C ASN A 49 3.68 -0.98 16.35
N GLY A 50 3.32 -0.56 17.56
CA GLY A 50 3.79 0.69 18.13
C GLY A 50 5.32 0.83 18.13
N LYS A 51 6.06 -0.25 18.45
CA LYS A 51 7.53 -0.22 18.48
C LYS A 51 8.13 0.16 17.11
N LYS A 52 7.67 -0.48 16.04
CA LYS A 52 8.17 -0.23 14.68
C LYS A 52 7.79 1.17 14.19
N ALA A 53 6.59 1.62 14.53
CA ALA A 53 6.11 2.95 14.20
C ALA A 53 6.95 4.05 14.91
N ILE A 54 7.17 3.90 16.21
CA ILE A 54 7.94 4.86 17.01
C ILE A 54 9.40 4.89 16.55
N ASN A 55 10.01 3.74 16.28
CA ASN A 55 11.38 3.67 15.78
C ASN A 55 11.55 4.39 14.43
N LEU A 56 10.55 4.34 13.53
CA LEU A 56 10.58 5.14 12.31
C LEU A 56 10.58 6.64 12.61
N ILE A 57 9.73 7.10 13.54
CA ILE A 57 9.67 8.53 13.89
C ILE A 57 11.00 8.98 14.53
N GLU A 58 11.56 8.18 15.44
CA GLU A 58 12.87 8.45 16.02
C GLU A 58 13.96 8.53 14.94
N THR A 59 13.95 7.60 13.96
CA THR A 59 14.89 7.61 12.83
C THR A 59 14.78 8.91 12.03
N ILE A 60 13.58 9.43 11.82
CA ILE A 60 13.35 10.71 11.15
C ILE A 60 13.97 11.86 11.98
N LEU A 61 13.66 11.91 13.27
CA LEU A 61 14.16 12.97 14.17
C LEU A 61 15.68 12.98 14.28
N LEU A 62 16.30 11.80 14.21
CA LEU A 62 17.77 11.63 14.22
C LEU A 62 18.39 11.80 12.83
N LYS A 63 17.62 12.14 11.79
CA LYS A 63 18.07 12.23 10.39
C LYS A 63 18.71 10.93 9.87
N GLY A 64 18.26 9.78 10.39
CA GLY A 64 18.73 8.48 9.97
C GLY A 64 18.27 8.12 8.56
N ILE A 65 18.76 7.00 8.02
CA ILE A 65 18.46 6.55 6.67
C ILE A 65 17.16 5.73 6.69
N ILE A 66 16.21 6.14 5.84
CA ILE A 66 14.97 5.41 5.57
C ILE A 66 15.01 4.87 4.14
N PRO A 67 14.67 3.60 3.90
CA PRO A 67 14.58 3.06 2.55
C PRO A 67 13.65 3.89 1.68
N PRO A 68 13.98 4.10 0.38
CA PRO A 68 13.15 4.92 -0.51
C PRO A 68 11.75 4.32 -0.67
N MET A 69 10.75 5.17 -0.82
CA MET A 69 9.39 4.77 -1.21
C MET A 69 9.31 4.69 -2.74
N THR A 70 8.41 3.86 -3.27
CA THR A 70 8.13 3.80 -4.70
C THR A 70 6.75 4.34 -4.98
N VAL A 71 6.65 5.25 -5.93
CA VAL A 71 5.40 5.90 -6.33
C VAL A 71 5.20 5.87 -7.84
N ILE A 72 3.95 5.87 -8.26
CA ILE A 72 3.58 6.17 -9.64
C ILE A 72 2.85 7.51 -9.68
N LYS A 73 3.22 8.35 -10.64
CA LYS A 73 2.62 9.66 -10.87
C LYS A 73 1.89 9.66 -12.21
N VAL A 74 0.61 9.99 -12.15
CA VAL A 74 -0.27 10.10 -13.31
C VAL A 74 -0.94 11.47 -13.27
N GLY A 75 -0.49 12.39 -14.11
CA GLY A 75 -0.93 13.78 -14.02
C GLY A 75 -0.56 14.40 -12.66
N LYS A 76 -1.57 14.80 -11.88
CA LYS A 76 -1.39 15.37 -10.52
C LYS A 76 -1.45 14.31 -9.43
N GLU A 77 -1.97 13.12 -9.71
CA GLU A 77 -2.13 12.06 -8.73
C GLU A 77 -0.82 11.32 -8.51
N ILE A 78 -0.52 11.03 -7.26
CA ILE A 78 0.64 10.25 -6.82
C ILE A 78 0.11 9.06 -6.03
N GLU A 79 0.37 7.84 -6.50
CA GLU A 79 -0.01 6.63 -5.78
C GLU A 79 1.22 5.93 -5.22
N ILE A 80 1.18 5.59 -3.94
CA ILE A 80 2.27 4.90 -3.25
C ILE A 80 2.17 3.41 -3.57
N ILE A 81 3.17 2.89 -4.28
CA ILE A 81 3.30 1.47 -4.65
C ILE A 81 4.01 0.67 -3.55
N ASP A 82 5.12 1.20 -3.03
CA ASP A 82 5.81 0.65 -1.85
C ASP A 82 6.11 1.75 -0.85
N GLY A 83 6.14 1.38 0.43
CA GLY A 83 6.38 2.32 1.54
C GLY A 83 5.10 2.83 2.22
N ARG A 84 3.92 2.28 1.90
CA ARG A 84 2.65 2.67 2.52
C ARG A 84 2.69 2.72 4.04
N GLN A 85 3.23 1.68 4.69
CA GLN A 85 3.29 1.62 6.15
C GLN A 85 4.12 2.78 6.73
N ARG A 86 5.19 3.18 6.04
CA ARG A 86 6.04 4.32 6.41
C ARG A 86 5.27 5.63 6.25
N TYR A 87 4.65 5.84 5.11
CA TYR A 87 3.84 7.02 4.86
C TYR A 87 2.68 7.15 5.86
N GLU A 88 1.94 6.07 6.07
CA GLU A 88 0.80 6.05 6.99
C GLU A 88 1.25 6.27 8.45
N THR A 89 2.41 5.76 8.86
CA THR A 89 2.98 6.04 10.19
C THR A 89 3.29 7.52 10.36
N ILE A 90 3.94 8.14 9.37
CA ILE A 90 4.27 9.57 9.38
C ILE A 90 2.98 10.40 9.46
N LEU A 91 1.99 10.05 8.65
CA LEU A 91 0.69 10.72 8.64
C LEU A 91 -0.05 10.60 9.98
N ARG A 92 -0.10 9.41 10.55
CA ARG A 92 -0.73 9.16 11.86
C ARG A 92 -0.01 9.88 13.00
N PHE A 93 1.32 9.94 12.95
CA PHE A 93 2.06 10.70 13.93
C PHE A 93 1.75 12.19 13.83
N TYR A 94 1.76 12.77 12.63
CA TYR A 94 1.36 14.15 12.39
C TYR A 94 -0.07 14.44 12.90
N ASN A 95 -1.00 13.53 12.68
CA ASN A 95 -2.38 13.64 13.16
C ASN A 95 -2.53 13.40 14.68
N ASN A 96 -1.45 13.18 15.42
CA ASN A 96 -1.45 12.86 16.86
C ASN A 96 -2.16 11.54 17.20
N GLU A 97 -2.14 10.56 16.31
CA GLU A 97 -2.68 9.22 16.54
C GLU A 97 -1.62 8.27 17.13
N ILE A 98 -0.34 8.63 17.05
CA ILE A 98 0.78 7.87 17.59
C ILE A 98 1.45 8.70 18.67
N GLN A 99 1.57 8.13 19.87
CA GLN A 99 2.34 8.65 20.98
C GLN A 99 3.71 7.99 21.00
N LEU A 100 4.77 8.79 21.15
CA LEU A 100 6.10 8.26 21.40
C LEU A 100 6.11 7.57 22.77
N LYS A 101 6.67 6.38 22.84
CA LYS A 101 6.78 5.60 24.07
C LYS A 101 8.14 4.96 24.19
N GLU A 102 8.65 4.91 25.43
CA GLU A 102 9.98 4.42 25.76
C GLU A 102 10.30 3.06 25.12
N PHE A 103 9.33 2.13 25.08
CA PHE A 103 9.54 0.81 24.49
C PHE A 103 9.91 0.81 22.99
N GLY A 104 9.67 1.91 22.29
CA GLY A 104 9.99 2.10 20.88
C GLY A 104 11.12 3.10 20.63
N LEU A 105 11.47 3.91 21.63
CA LEU A 105 12.57 4.87 21.58
C LEU A 105 13.89 4.20 22.04
N GLN A 106 14.96 4.49 21.32
CA GLN A 106 16.30 4.01 21.65
C GLN A 106 17.16 5.14 22.24
N GLU A 107 17.23 6.27 21.55
CA GLU A 107 18.08 7.41 21.88
C GLU A 107 17.28 8.60 22.45
N LEU A 108 16.10 8.91 21.90
CA LEU A 108 15.32 10.10 22.25
C LEU A 108 14.29 9.82 23.37
N LYS A 109 14.72 9.19 24.46
CA LYS A 109 13.86 8.81 25.59
C LYS A 109 13.21 9.99 26.31
N ASP A 110 13.79 11.16 26.21
CA ASP A 110 13.25 12.42 26.71
C ASP A 110 11.97 12.89 25.96
N LEU A 111 11.69 12.26 24.81
CA LEU A 111 10.43 12.47 24.08
C LEU A 111 9.33 11.46 24.45
N ASP A 112 9.54 10.61 25.48
CA ASP A 112 8.50 9.70 25.94
C ASP A 112 7.21 10.43 26.32
N GLY A 113 6.08 9.84 25.97
CA GLY A 113 4.75 10.40 26.21
C GLY A 113 4.31 11.51 25.24
N ARG A 114 5.17 11.94 24.32
CA ARG A 114 4.85 13.05 23.41
C ARG A 114 4.14 12.58 22.14
N TYR A 115 3.18 13.41 21.74
CA TYR A 115 2.60 13.40 20.38
C TYR A 115 3.33 14.44 19.51
N TYR A 116 3.05 14.45 18.21
CA TYR A 116 3.61 15.47 17.31
C TYR A 116 3.33 16.91 17.81
N LYS A 117 2.10 17.20 18.24
CA LYS A 117 1.72 18.51 18.77
C LYS A 117 2.57 18.96 19.97
N ASP A 118 3.05 18.01 20.76
CA ASP A 118 3.78 18.23 22.00
C ASP A 118 5.31 18.26 21.80
N LEU A 119 5.80 18.05 20.58
CA LEU A 119 7.22 18.12 20.27
C LEU A 119 7.77 19.53 20.46
N PRO A 120 9.02 19.66 20.91
CA PRO A 120 9.73 20.93 20.90
C PRO A 120 9.80 21.51 19.46
N PRO A 121 9.84 22.85 19.30
CA PRO A 121 9.84 23.49 17.98
C PRO A 121 10.96 22.99 17.04
N ASN A 122 12.16 22.77 17.57
CA ASN A 122 13.29 22.22 16.80
C ASN A 122 13.02 20.78 16.32
N ALA A 123 12.40 19.93 17.14
CA ALA A 123 12.05 18.57 16.75
C ALA A 123 10.92 18.55 15.69
N LYS A 124 9.93 19.46 15.78
CA LYS A 124 8.93 19.64 14.73
C LYS A 124 9.59 20.00 13.42
N LEU A 125 10.47 20.98 13.41
CA LEU A 125 11.18 21.43 12.22
C LEU A 125 12.00 20.29 11.60
N LEU A 126 12.72 19.51 12.42
CA LEU A 126 13.46 18.34 11.95
C LEU A 126 12.56 17.30 11.30
N PHE A 127 11.38 17.05 11.86
CA PHE A 127 10.39 16.14 11.30
C PHE A 127 9.83 16.65 9.96
N GLU A 128 9.43 17.91 9.90
CA GLU A 128 8.81 18.53 8.73
C GLU A 128 9.77 18.63 7.55
N GLU A 129 11.03 19.00 7.80
CA GLU A 129 12.06 19.17 6.77
C GLU A 129 12.76 17.86 6.36
N TYR A 130 12.49 16.75 7.06
CA TYR A 130 13.08 15.48 6.69
C TYR A 130 12.71 15.10 5.27
N LYS A 131 13.72 14.78 4.45
CA LYS A 131 13.56 14.41 3.05
C LYS A 131 13.38 12.90 2.90
N LEU A 132 12.21 12.49 2.47
CA LEU A 132 11.93 11.12 2.08
C LEU A 132 12.36 10.91 0.64
N LYS A 133 13.25 9.96 0.43
CA LYS A 133 13.67 9.56 -0.92
C LYS A 133 12.58 8.73 -1.57
N MET A 134 12.23 9.07 -2.81
CA MET A 134 11.17 8.42 -3.56
C MET A 134 11.68 8.03 -4.96
N ILE A 135 11.37 6.82 -5.39
CA ILE A 135 11.53 6.38 -6.79
C ILE A 135 10.19 6.64 -7.47
N SER A 136 10.16 7.65 -8.32
CA SER A 136 8.95 8.07 -9.03
C SER A 136 8.92 7.49 -10.45
N TYR A 137 7.82 6.85 -10.79
CA TYR A 137 7.48 6.42 -12.14
C TYR A 137 6.39 7.36 -12.68
N THR A 138 6.77 8.27 -13.57
CA THR A 138 5.85 9.29 -14.12
C THR A 138 5.34 8.85 -15.49
N VAL A 139 4.03 8.85 -15.66
CA VAL A 139 3.36 8.61 -16.96
C VAL A 139 3.05 9.97 -17.56
N ASP A 140 3.91 10.43 -18.48
CA ASP A 140 3.79 11.78 -19.06
C ASP A 140 2.82 11.82 -20.26
N ASN A 141 2.63 10.71 -20.97
CA ASN A 141 1.81 10.66 -22.18
C ASN A 141 0.51 9.89 -21.96
N LEU A 142 -0.51 10.58 -21.43
CA LEU A 142 -1.84 10.00 -21.20
C LEU A 142 -2.63 9.75 -22.52
N ILE A 143 -2.14 10.21 -23.66
CA ILE A 143 -2.85 10.03 -24.95
C ILE A 143 -2.67 8.61 -25.48
N SER A 144 -1.54 7.98 -25.18
CA SER A 144 -1.19 6.64 -25.69
C SER A 144 -1.29 5.52 -24.66
N VAL A 145 -1.62 5.83 -23.40
CA VAL A 145 -1.67 4.89 -22.27
C VAL A 145 -3.09 4.84 -21.73
N THR A 146 -3.72 3.68 -21.75
CA THR A 146 -5.07 3.47 -21.21
C THR A 146 -5.04 3.30 -19.67
N GLU A 147 -6.18 3.44 -19.02
CA GLU A 147 -6.30 3.14 -17.57
C GLU A 147 -5.89 1.69 -17.26
N GLU A 148 -6.27 0.74 -18.12
CA GLU A 148 -5.86 -0.67 -17.99
C GLU A 148 -4.33 -0.85 -18.05
N ASP A 149 -3.65 -0.07 -18.90
CA ASP A 149 -2.19 -0.09 -19.01
C ASP A 149 -1.55 0.48 -17.73
N ILE A 150 -2.09 1.57 -17.19
CA ILE A 150 -1.65 2.17 -15.92
C ILE A 150 -1.80 1.14 -14.79
N ASP A 151 -2.91 0.46 -14.72
CA ASP A 151 -3.15 -0.55 -13.70
C ASP A 151 -2.25 -1.79 -13.87
N ALA A 152 -1.95 -2.18 -15.10
CA ALA A 152 -0.97 -3.24 -15.37
C ALA A 152 0.43 -2.85 -14.88
N ILE A 153 0.84 -1.59 -15.08
CA ILE A 153 2.10 -1.04 -14.57
C ILE A 153 2.13 -1.06 -13.05
N LYS A 154 1.07 -0.56 -12.41
CA LYS A 154 0.96 -0.55 -10.93
C LYS A 154 1.12 -1.95 -10.36
N ARG A 155 0.43 -2.93 -10.93
CA ARG A 155 0.55 -4.36 -10.52
C ARG A 155 1.96 -4.91 -10.69
N ASP A 156 2.61 -4.61 -11.83
CA ASP A 156 3.97 -5.09 -12.08
C ASP A 156 4.97 -4.44 -11.13
N LEU A 157 4.90 -3.13 -10.91
CA LEU A 157 5.71 -2.42 -9.93
C LEU A 157 5.49 -2.97 -8.52
N PHE A 158 4.24 -3.10 -8.10
CA PHE A 158 3.90 -3.66 -6.79
C PHE A 158 4.50 -5.06 -6.61
N ARG A 159 4.37 -5.93 -7.61
CA ARG A 159 4.95 -7.27 -7.59
C ARG A 159 6.46 -7.22 -7.46
N ARG A 160 7.16 -6.42 -8.26
CA ARG A 160 8.63 -6.34 -8.28
C ARG A 160 9.19 -5.82 -6.96
N TYR A 161 8.60 -4.77 -6.40
CA TYR A 161 9.08 -4.18 -5.15
C TYR A 161 8.76 -5.03 -3.92
N ASN A 162 7.68 -5.79 -3.93
CA ASN A 162 7.32 -6.66 -2.81
C ASN A 162 7.95 -8.07 -2.89
N TYR A 163 8.35 -8.54 -4.08
CA TYR A 163 8.94 -9.86 -4.25
C TYR A 163 10.36 -9.99 -3.63
N GLY A 164 11.06 -8.89 -3.42
CA GLY A 164 12.46 -8.88 -2.95
C GLY A 164 12.68 -8.59 -1.47
N MET A 165 11.68 -8.08 -0.73
CA MET A 165 11.92 -7.54 0.62
C MET A 165 11.16 -8.23 1.76
N THR A 166 10.04 -8.86 1.50
CA THR A 166 9.33 -9.74 2.44
C THR A 166 8.47 -10.66 1.62
N ALA A 167 8.62 -11.97 1.75
CA ALA A 167 7.78 -12.92 1.03
C ALA A 167 6.30 -12.57 1.30
N LEU A 168 5.63 -12.06 0.26
CA LEU A 168 4.18 -11.87 0.30
C LEU A 168 3.54 -13.22 0.57
N LYS A 169 2.55 -13.26 1.44
CA LYS A 169 1.72 -14.45 1.58
C LYS A 169 1.08 -14.75 0.22
N ARG A 170 0.92 -16.03 -0.10
CA ARG A 170 0.27 -16.46 -1.35
C ARG A 170 -1.06 -15.72 -1.59
N SER A 171 -1.84 -15.48 -0.55
CA SER A 171 -3.08 -14.70 -0.59
C SER A 171 -2.91 -13.24 -1.03
N GLU A 172 -1.78 -12.62 -0.75
CA GLU A 172 -1.49 -11.23 -1.14
C GLU A 172 -1.07 -11.14 -2.61
N ILE A 173 -0.33 -12.15 -3.09
CA ILE A 173 0.04 -12.27 -4.51
C ILE A 173 -1.20 -12.53 -5.37
N GLU A 174 -2.04 -13.47 -4.96
CA GLU A 174 -3.29 -13.80 -5.65
C GLU A 174 -4.24 -12.59 -5.66
N ARG A 175 -4.32 -11.87 -4.56
CA ARG A 175 -5.07 -10.63 -4.47
C ARG A 175 -4.60 -9.58 -5.47
N ALA A 176 -3.29 -9.29 -5.55
CA ALA A 176 -2.73 -8.35 -6.53
C ALA A 176 -3.03 -8.76 -7.99
N LYS A 177 -3.24 -10.05 -8.23
CA LYS A 177 -3.53 -10.60 -9.56
C LYS A 177 -4.96 -10.30 -10.05
N TYR A 178 -5.93 -10.17 -9.12
CA TYR A 178 -7.36 -10.06 -9.44
C TYR A 178 -8.01 -8.72 -9.05
N LEU A 179 -7.23 -7.72 -8.75
CA LEU A 179 -7.66 -6.49 -8.08
C LEU A 179 -8.53 -5.55 -8.90
N TYR A 180 -8.40 -5.61 -10.21
CA TYR A 180 -9.05 -4.72 -11.14
C TYR A 180 -9.91 -5.48 -12.15
N ASP A 181 -10.44 -6.64 -11.77
CA ASP A 181 -11.44 -7.25 -12.60
C ASP A 181 -12.83 -6.94 -12.04
N ASN A 182 -13.75 -6.67 -12.96
CA ASN A 182 -15.14 -6.34 -12.68
C ASN A 182 -15.80 -7.39 -11.75
N LEU A 183 -15.43 -8.66 -11.90
CA LEU A 183 -15.99 -9.73 -11.08
C LEU A 183 -15.63 -9.57 -9.58
N THR A 184 -14.41 -9.13 -9.25
CA THR A 184 -14.07 -8.88 -7.84
C THR A 184 -14.86 -7.70 -7.28
N GLU A 185 -15.00 -6.62 -8.03
CA GLU A 185 -15.76 -5.46 -7.61
C GLU A 185 -17.25 -5.80 -7.43
N ASP A 186 -17.81 -6.53 -8.38
CA ASP A 186 -19.20 -6.98 -8.33
C ASP A 186 -19.46 -7.91 -7.14
N LEU A 187 -18.56 -8.87 -6.87
CA LEU A 187 -18.68 -9.78 -5.73
C LEU A 187 -18.55 -9.04 -4.39
N VAL A 188 -17.62 -8.08 -4.28
CA VAL A 188 -17.49 -7.26 -3.07
C VAL A 188 -18.74 -6.42 -2.85
N LEU A 189 -19.28 -5.80 -3.90
CA LEU A 189 -20.52 -5.03 -3.83
C LEU A 189 -21.71 -5.94 -3.45
N PHE A 190 -21.77 -7.13 -4.03
CA PHE A 190 -22.80 -8.11 -3.71
C PHE A 190 -22.74 -8.54 -2.25
N PHE A 191 -21.57 -8.83 -1.70
CA PHE A 191 -21.40 -9.20 -0.29
C PHE A 191 -21.77 -8.07 0.67
N ASN A 192 -21.40 -6.83 0.33
CA ASN A 192 -21.78 -5.66 1.12
C ASN A 192 -23.29 -5.46 1.17
N ASN A 193 -24.01 -5.77 0.09
CA ASN A 193 -25.46 -5.69 0.00
C ASN A 193 -26.17 -6.93 0.59
N ASN A 194 -25.45 -8.04 0.78
CA ASN A 194 -26.00 -9.31 1.26
C ASN A 194 -25.13 -9.91 2.39
N PRO A 195 -25.06 -9.26 3.56
CA PRO A 195 -24.17 -9.67 4.65
C PRO A 195 -24.45 -11.08 5.17
N GLU A 196 -25.72 -11.52 5.22
CA GLU A 196 -26.06 -12.87 5.64
C GLU A 196 -25.52 -13.95 4.68
N PHE A 197 -25.52 -13.65 3.38
CA PHE A 197 -24.95 -14.56 2.39
C PHE A 197 -23.42 -14.62 2.53
N TYR A 198 -22.78 -13.47 2.77
CA TYR A 198 -21.34 -13.44 3.03
C TYR A 198 -20.95 -14.26 4.27
N GLU A 199 -21.72 -14.18 5.36
CA GLU A 199 -21.49 -15.02 6.56
C GLU A 199 -21.59 -16.52 6.24
N LYS A 200 -22.56 -16.94 5.41
CA LYS A 200 -22.65 -18.33 4.95
C LYS A 200 -21.44 -18.74 4.11
N CYS A 201 -21.00 -17.87 3.21
CA CYS A 201 -19.79 -18.12 2.42
C CYS A 201 -18.55 -18.26 3.31
N LYS A 202 -18.37 -17.41 4.32
CA LYS A 202 -17.28 -17.56 5.31
C LYS A 202 -17.32 -18.91 6.00
N TYR A 203 -18.50 -19.33 6.45
CA TYR A 203 -18.67 -20.60 7.16
C TYR A 203 -18.32 -21.81 6.28
N VAL A 204 -18.76 -21.80 5.02
CA VAL A 204 -18.57 -22.92 4.08
C VAL A 204 -17.17 -22.96 3.49
N LEU A 205 -16.64 -21.80 3.10
CA LEU A 205 -15.42 -21.72 2.28
C LEU A 205 -14.14 -21.51 3.10
N LEU A 206 -14.24 -21.01 4.35
CA LEU A 206 -13.08 -20.79 5.18
C LEU A 206 -12.87 -21.92 6.18
N PRO A 207 -11.68 -22.58 6.18
CA PRO A 207 -11.36 -23.57 7.19
C PRO A 207 -11.30 -22.95 8.58
N PRO A 208 -11.58 -23.71 9.66
CA PRO A 208 -11.59 -23.19 11.03
C PRO A 208 -10.32 -22.45 11.46
N SER A 209 -9.17 -22.86 10.93
CA SER A 209 -7.88 -22.20 11.17
C SER A 209 -7.80 -20.77 10.63
N LYS A 210 -8.67 -20.40 9.69
CA LYS A 210 -8.71 -19.07 9.05
C LYS A 210 -9.80 -18.15 9.64
N GLN A 211 -10.64 -18.63 10.50
CA GLN A 211 -11.71 -17.84 11.13
C GLN A 211 -11.20 -16.76 12.10
N LYS A 212 -9.94 -16.86 12.54
CA LYS A 212 -9.29 -15.84 13.39
C LYS A 212 -8.66 -14.68 12.62
N LEU A 213 -8.71 -14.68 11.29
CA LEU A 213 -8.22 -13.59 10.45
C LEU A 213 -9.10 -12.35 10.59
N ASP A 214 -8.57 -11.19 10.22
CA ASP A 214 -9.39 -9.98 10.10
C ASP A 214 -10.42 -10.13 8.95
N GLU A 215 -11.49 -9.32 8.97
CA GLU A 215 -12.58 -9.44 7.99
C GLU A 215 -12.12 -9.19 6.55
N ARG A 216 -11.10 -8.38 6.36
CA ARG A 216 -10.54 -8.11 5.03
C ARG A 216 -9.76 -9.30 4.48
N ASP A 217 -9.02 -10.00 5.31
CA ASP A 217 -8.33 -11.23 4.91
C ASP A 217 -9.34 -12.36 4.65
N LYS A 218 -10.43 -12.41 5.41
CA LYS A 218 -11.52 -13.38 5.20
C LYS A 218 -12.23 -13.15 3.86
N ILE A 219 -12.64 -11.91 3.56
CA ILE A 219 -13.32 -11.63 2.28
C ILE A 219 -12.43 -11.96 1.09
N ASN A 220 -11.12 -11.69 1.17
CA ASN A 220 -10.19 -12.03 0.11
C ASN A 220 -10.07 -13.55 -0.11
N LEU A 221 -9.98 -14.33 0.98
CA LEU A 221 -9.93 -15.79 0.86
C LEU A 221 -11.22 -16.35 0.28
N VAL A 222 -12.38 -15.83 0.67
CA VAL A 222 -13.68 -16.20 0.09
C VAL A 222 -13.70 -15.90 -1.41
N LEU A 223 -13.27 -14.71 -1.82
CA LEU A 223 -13.20 -14.31 -3.22
C LEU A 223 -12.27 -15.20 -4.04
N ILE A 224 -11.08 -15.53 -3.52
CA ILE A 224 -10.14 -16.43 -4.17
C ILE A 224 -10.76 -17.82 -4.34
N THR A 225 -11.39 -18.35 -3.30
CA THR A 225 -12.00 -19.69 -3.35
C THR A 225 -13.15 -19.75 -4.36
N ILE A 226 -14.01 -18.72 -4.39
CA ILE A 226 -15.10 -18.65 -5.38
C ILE A 226 -14.54 -18.63 -6.81
N ARG A 227 -13.46 -17.89 -7.05
CA ARG A 227 -12.81 -17.84 -8.36
C ARG A 227 -12.20 -19.16 -8.76
N GLU A 228 -11.51 -19.81 -7.84
CA GLU A 228 -10.96 -21.17 -8.10
C GLU A 228 -12.09 -22.14 -8.49
N MET A 229 -13.24 -22.07 -7.83
CA MET A 229 -14.42 -22.88 -8.17
C MET A 229 -14.95 -22.55 -9.58
N LEU A 230 -15.11 -21.25 -9.91
CA LEU A 230 -15.57 -20.83 -11.23
C LEU A 230 -14.62 -21.27 -12.35
N VAL A 231 -13.31 -21.18 -12.13
CA VAL A 231 -12.31 -21.64 -13.11
C VAL A 231 -12.39 -23.14 -13.33
N MET A 232 -12.62 -23.93 -12.27
CA MET A 232 -12.75 -25.38 -12.37
C MET A 232 -14.01 -25.81 -13.14
N GLU A 233 -15.08 -25.02 -13.10
CA GLU A 233 -16.31 -25.28 -13.85
C GLU A 233 -16.15 -25.08 -15.38
N TYR A 234 -15.19 -24.22 -15.79
CA TYR A 234 -14.96 -23.89 -17.20
C TYR A 234 -13.76 -24.61 -17.84
N ILE A 235 -13.02 -25.44 -17.10
CA ILE A 235 -11.98 -26.30 -17.67
C ILE A 235 -12.62 -27.65 -18.01
N PRO A 236 -12.78 -28.01 -19.29
CA PRO A 236 -13.23 -29.36 -19.63
C PRO A 236 -12.23 -30.36 -19.09
N ILE A 237 -12.72 -31.35 -18.37
CA ILE A 237 -11.94 -32.51 -17.95
C ILE A 237 -11.58 -33.25 -19.25
N ILE A 238 -10.34 -33.08 -19.70
CA ILE A 238 -9.76 -33.86 -20.81
C ILE A 238 -9.22 -35.18 -20.25
#